data_66a7b48b37687702227310d3167269ca
#
_entry.id   66a7b48b37687702227310d3167269ca
#
_cell.length_a   1.000
_cell.length_b   1.000
_cell.length_c   1.000
_cell.angle_alpha   90.00
_cell.angle_beta   90.00
_cell.angle_gamma   90.00
#
_symmetry.space_group_name_H-M   'P 1'
#
loop_
_entity.id
_entity.type
_entity.pdbx_description
1 polymer ?
#
loop_
_entity_poly.entity_id
_entity_poly.type
_entity_poly.pdbx_seq_one_letter_code
_entity_poly.pdbx_strand_id
1 'polypeptide(L)'
;MKFQTSLRFGAWGYVMTDTMLTLDEVEKLARGTLLRAGASTLQADAVALSTRLAERDGIRSHGLMYVPVYAEHLRCGKVLGAAVPQVSSPRPGAVHVDAAHGFAHAAIDAGWRDFDAAIRAQGIAALAVRRSYNCGVLGHHAERLAVSGLVGLCFTNAPASIAPTGGATPVIGTNPFALAVPDGTGGARLVIDQSASAIAKSEIILRARQGEPIEPGWALDAAGQPTKDAEAALAGSMLPAGGQKGFGMGLMVEIFAAALSGGNLGLEASPFSGPKGGPPGTGQFFIGIDPAAFSGTGFAESMDRLVQAITAQEGARLPGARRAANRQRIEAEGVRVDAALMERINTA
;
A
#
# COMPACT_ATOMS: atom_id res chain seq x y z
N MET A 1 -37.24 2.85 5.21
CA MET A 1 -36.08 3.74 5.15
C MET A 1 -35.82 4.03 3.67
N LYS A 2 -36.02 5.27 3.21
CA LYS A 2 -36.00 5.64 1.77
C LYS A 2 -34.55 5.76 1.32
N PHE A 3 -34.12 4.93 0.37
CA PHE A 3 -32.85 5.10 -0.33
C PHE A 3 -32.95 6.31 -1.26
N GLN A 4 -32.14 7.35 -1.00
CA GLN A 4 -31.95 8.45 -1.94
C GLN A 4 -30.93 8.02 -2.99
N THR A 5 -31.40 7.68 -4.18
CA THR A 5 -30.59 7.54 -5.40
C THR A 5 -30.19 8.94 -5.86
N SER A 6 -28.91 9.30 -5.76
CA SER A 6 -28.43 10.55 -6.34
C SER A 6 -28.27 10.37 -7.86
N LEU A 7 -29.18 10.95 -8.63
CA LEU A 7 -29.12 10.99 -10.09
C LEU A 7 -28.16 12.11 -10.51
N ARG A 8 -27.10 11.80 -11.25
CA ARG A 8 -26.27 12.76 -11.98
C ARG A 8 -26.50 12.56 -13.48
N PHE A 9 -26.75 13.64 -14.20
CA PHE A 9 -26.96 13.62 -15.66
C PHE A 9 -25.61 13.84 -16.37
N GLY A 10 -25.23 12.91 -17.26
CA GLY A 10 -24.16 13.10 -18.22
C GLY A 10 -24.61 13.94 -19.42
N ALA A 11 -23.70 14.44 -20.25
CA ALA A 11 -23.94 15.34 -21.39
C ALA A 11 -24.91 14.79 -22.46
N TRP A 12 -25.38 13.56 -22.37
CA TRP A 12 -26.27 12.89 -23.32
C TRP A 12 -27.56 12.32 -22.70
N GLY A 13 -27.96 12.78 -21.51
CA GLY A 13 -29.25 12.40 -20.93
C GLY A 13 -29.32 10.94 -20.38
N TYR A 14 -28.23 10.18 -20.36
CA TYR A 14 -28.18 8.86 -19.71
C TYR A 14 -28.00 9.04 -18.20
N VAL A 15 -28.87 8.39 -17.44
CA VAL A 15 -28.73 8.27 -15.99
C VAL A 15 -27.60 7.27 -15.73
N MET A 16 -26.43 7.77 -15.37
CA MET A 16 -25.32 6.90 -14.94
C MET A 16 -25.61 6.42 -13.53
N THR A 17 -25.88 5.14 -13.37
CA THR A 17 -26.17 4.52 -12.06
C THR A 17 -24.90 3.86 -11.52
N ASP A 18 -24.69 4.01 -10.20
CA ASP A 18 -23.65 3.27 -9.51
C ASP A 18 -23.88 1.76 -9.63
N THR A 19 -22.81 1.02 -9.76
CA THR A 19 -22.85 -0.44 -9.90
C THR A 19 -22.38 -1.09 -8.59
N MET A 20 -23.10 -2.12 -8.14
CA MET A 20 -22.65 -2.98 -7.05
C MET A 20 -21.89 -4.16 -7.63
N LEU A 21 -20.67 -4.40 -7.16
CA LEU A 21 -19.83 -5.53 -7.57
C LEU A 21 -19.55 -6.43 -6.37
N THR A 22 -19.56 -7.73 -6.59
CA THR A 22 -18.95 -8.69 -5.68
C THR A 22 -17.43 -8.54 -5.69
N LEU A 23 -16.73 -9.05 -4.69
CA LEU A 23 -15.27 -9.04 -4.65
C LEU A 23 -14.64 -9.83 -5.81
N ASP A 24 -15.29 -10.89 -6.28
CA ASP A 24 -14.85 -11.67 -7.44
C ASP A 24 -15.00 -10.87 -8.75
N GLU A 25 -16.05 -10.07 -8.88
CA GLU A 25 -16.23 -9.18 -10.03
C GLU A 25 -15.22 -8.02 -10.01
N VAL A 26 -14.87 -7.49 -8.83
CA VAL A 26 -13.79 -6.52 -8.65
C VAL A 26 -12.47 -7.09 -9.17
N GLU A 27 -12.11 -8.31 -8.77
CA GLU A 27 -10.88 -8.98 -9.21
C GLU A 27 -10.87 -9.20 -10.71
N LYS A 28 -11.97 -9.74 -11.27
CA LYS A 28 -12.13 -9.98 -12.71
C LYS A 28 -12.02 -8.68 -13.52
N LEU A 29 -12.64 -7.60 -13.06
CA LEU A 29 -12.60 -6.29 -13.70
C LEU A 29 -11.18 -5.73 -13.72
N ALA A 30 -10.49 -5.74 -12.58
CA ALA A 30 -9.11 -5.28 -12.48
C ALA A 30 -8.18 -6.12 -13.38
N ARG A 31 -8.27 -7.45 -13.29
CA ARG A 31 -7.50 -8.38 -14.12
C ARG A 31 -7.69 -8.12 -15.63
N GLY A 32 -8.93 -8.03 -16.07
CA GLY A 32 -9.26 -7.80 -17.48
C GLY A 32 -8.69 -6.49 -18.01
N THR A 33 -8.76 -5.43 -17.21
CA THR A 33 -8.21 -4.11 -17.54
C THR A 33 -6.68 -4.15 -17.67
N LEU A 34 -5.99 -4.79 -16.74
CA LEU A 34 -4.53 -4.91 -16.76
C LEU A 34 -4.04 -5.75 -17.95
N LEU A 35 -4.72 -6.84 -18.29
CA LEU A 35 -4.41 -7.65 -19.47
C LEU A 35 -4.56 -6.85 -20.76
N ARG A 36 -5.65 -6.08 -20.93
CA ARG A 36 -5.85 -5.19 -22.07
C ARG A 36 -4.78 -4.10 -22.16
N ALA A 37 -4.25 -3.66 -21.01
CA ALA A 37 -3.18 -2.67 -20.95
C ALA A 37 -1.77 -3.25 -21.21
N GLY A 38 -1.63 -4.57 -21.42
CA GLY A 38 -0.37 -5.24 -21.78
C GLY A 38 0.34 -5.94 -20.62
N ALA A 39 -0.33 -6.17 -19.47
CA ALA A 39 0.22 -7.02 -18.43
C ALA A 39 0.16 -8.51 -18.85
N SER A 40 1.18 -9.28 -18.48
CA SER A 40 1.11 -10.74 -18.51
C SER A 40 0.12 -11.26 -17.47
N THR A 41 -0.34 -12.50 -17.60
CA THR A 41 -1.21 -13.14 -16.60
C THR A 41 -0.59 -13.09 -15.20
N LEU A 42 0.71 -13.39 -15.07
CA LEU A 42 1.44 -13.33 -13.80
C LEU A 42 1.31 -11.95 -13.12
N GLN A 43 1.51 -10.89 -13.88
CA GLN A 43 1.48 -9.52 -13.37
C GLN A 43 0.03 -9.08 -13.06
N ALA A 44 -0.91 -9.40 -13.95
CA ALA A 44 -2.31 -9.01 -13.82
C ALA A 44 -3.00 -9.70 -12.63
N ASP A 45 -2.78 -10.99 -12.44
CA ASP A 45 -3.40 -11.77 -11.36
C ASP A 45 -2.97 -11.26 -9.98
N ALA A 46 -1.68 -11.03 -9.78
CA ALA A 46 -1.15 -10.53 -8.51
C ALA A 46 -1.70 -9.14 -8.14
N VAL A 47 -1.80 -8.22 -9.11
CA VAL A 47 -2.37 -6.87 -8.88
C VAL A 47 -3.88 -6.93 -8.71
N ALA A 48 -4.59 -7.78 -9.45
CA ALA A 48 -6.04 -7.93 -9.32
C ALA A 48 -6.44 -8.45 -7.94
N LEU A 49 -5.73 -9.45 -7.42
CA LEU A 49 -5.91 -9.93 -6.04
C LEU A 49 -5.68 -8.82 -5.01
N SER A 50 -4.60 -8.03 -5.16
CA SER A 50 -4.33 -6.89 -4.28
C SER A 50 -5.44 -5.84 -4.34
N THR A 51 -5.98 -5.56 -5.52
CA THR A 51 -7.12 -4.65 -5.73
C THR A 51 -8.37 -5.15 -5.02
N ARG A 52 -8.71 -6.44 -5.16
CA ARG A 52 -9.80 -7.09 -4.44
C ARG A 52 -9.66 -6.95 -2.92
N LEU A 53 -8.46 -7.22 -2.38
CA LEU A 53 -8.19 -7.11 -0.95
C LEU A 53 -8.29 -5.65 -0.46
N ALA A 54 -7.86 -4.69 -1.26
CA ALA A 54 -7.97 -3.27 -0.93
C ALA A 54 -9.45 -2.82 -0.88
N GLU A 55 -10.27 -3.22 -1.84
CA GLU A 55 -11.72 -2.95 -1.82
C GLU A 55 -12.40 -3.67 -0.64
N ARG A 56 -12.08 -4.95 -0.38
CA ARG A 56 -12.60 -5.70 0.77
C ARG A 56 -12.40 -4.96 2.09
N ASP A 57 -11.24 -4.33 2.27
CA ASP A 57 -10.90 -3.64 3.50
C ASP A 57 -11.32 -2.15 3.50
N GLY A 58 -11.98 -1.69 2.42
CA GLY A 58 -12.46 -0.31 2.25
C GLY A 58 -11.34 0.69 1.98
N ILE A 59 -10.20 0.24 1.45
CA ILE A 59 -9.03 1.08 1.13
C ILE A 59 -9.06 1.47 -0.36
N ARG A 60 -10.05 2.25 -0.73
CA ARG A 60 -10.37 2.62 -2.12
C ARG A 60 -9.20 3.23 -2.90
N SER A 61 -8.30 3.95 -2.22
CA SER A 61 -7.11 4.56 -2.84
C SER A 61 -6.15 3.55 -3.46
N HIS A 62 -6.19 2.28 -3.04
CA HIS A 62 -5.39 1.16 -3.56
C HIS A 62 -6.27 0.08 -4.22
N GLY A 63 -7.57 0.33 -4.32
CA GLY A 63 -8.56 -0.52 -4.99
C GLY A 63 -8.78 -0.14 -6.46
N LEU A 64 -10.01 -0.27 -6.92
CA LEU A 64 -10.43 0.01 -8.30
C LEU A 64 -10.08 1.43 -8.78
N MET A 65 -10.03 2.41 -7.87
CA MET A 65 -9.63 3.79 -8.22
C MET A 65 -8.22 3.88 -8.81
N TYR A 66 -7.34 2.94 -8.48
CA TYR A 66 -5.96 2.93 -8.94
C TYR A 66 -5.74 2.09 -10.21
N VAL A 67 -6.69 1.24 -10.60
CA VAL A 67 -6.59 0.37 -11.79
C VAL A 67 -6.34 1.15 -13.09
N PRO A 68 -7.03 2.28 -13.37
CA PRO A 68 -6.73 3.10 -14.55
C PRO A 68 -5.28 3.65 -14.56
N VAL A 69 -4.72 3.95 -13.38
CA VAL A 69 -3.33 4.42 -13.25
C VAL A 69 -2.35 3.29 -13.58
N TYR A 70 -2.61 2.08 -13.07
CA TYR A 70 -1.82 0.92 -13.44
C TYR A 70 -1.83 0.66 -14.95
N ALA A 71 -3.01 0.75 -15.59
CA ALA A 71 -3.17 0.58 -17.03
C ALA A 71 -2.40 1.65 -17.83
N GLU A 72 -2.46 2.91 -17.42
CA GLU A 72 -1.68 4.01 -18.00
C GLU A 72 -0.18 3.73 -17.89
N HIS A 73 0.28 3.29 -16.71
CA HIS A 73 1.70 3.04 -16.45
C HIS A 73 2.24 1.81 -17.20
N LEU A 74 1.42 0.82 -17.48
CA LEU A 74 1.77 -0.28 -18.39
C LEU A 74 1.99 0.24 -19.82
N ARG A 75 1.06 1.07 -20.34
CA ARG A 75 1.14 1.59 -21.71
C ARG A 75 2.30 2.56 -21.92
N CYS A 76 2.62 3.38 -20.93
CA CYS A 76 3.73 4.35 -21.04
C CYS A 76 5.10 3.77 -20.63
N GLY A 77 5.18 2.49 -20.25
CA GLY A 77 6.44 1.82 -19.91
C GLY A 77 6.99 2.12 -18.51
N LYS A 78 6.21 2.72 -17.62
CA LYS A 78 6.57 2.84 -16.19
C LYS A 78 6.54 1.51 -15.46
N VAL A 79 5.78 0.55 -15.97
CA VAL A 79 5.78 -0.86 -15.53
C VAL A 79 5.92 -1.73 -16.74
N LEU A 80 6.85 -2.68 -16.70
CA LEU A 80 7.04 -3.65 -17.76
C LEU A 80 6.10 -4.83 -17.53
N GLY A 81 4.98 -4.84 -18.26
CA GLY A 81 3.90 -5.82 -18.07
C GLY A 81 4.30 -7.29 -18.34
N ALA A 82 5.33 -7.53 -19.13
CA ALA A 82 5.87 -8.86 -19.40
C ALA A 82 7.05 -9.26 -18.48
N ALA A 83 7.40 -8.43 -17.50
CA ALA A 83 8.51 -8.70 -16.59
C ALA A 83 8.31 -10.00 -15.83
N VAL A 84 9.37 -10.80 -15.73
CA VAL A 84 9.42 -12.03 -14.95
C VAL A 84 10.39 -11.82 -13.78
N PRO A 85 9.91 -11.85 -12.53
CA PRO A 85 10.75 -11.70 -11.35
C PRO A 85 11.83 -12.78 -11.26
N GLN A 86 13.01 -12.40 -10.79
CA GLN A 86 14.13 -13.31 -10.57
C GLN A 86 14.43 -13.44 -9.08
N VAL A 87 14.34 -14.66 -8.55
CA VAL A 87 14.54 -14.97 -7.13
C VAL A 87 15.95 -15.51 -6.90
N SER A 88 16.58 -15.11 -5.80
CA SER A 88 17.84 -15.64 -5.32
C SER A 88 17.91 -15.65 -3.80
N SER A 89 18.67 -16.57 -3.23
CA SER A 89 18.87 -16.68 -1.77
C SER A 89 20.38 -16.65 -1.45
N PRO A 90 20.98 -15.46 -1.38
CA PRO A 90 22.43 -15.30 -1.21
C PRO A 90 22.92 -15.74 0.18
N ARG A 91 22.05 -15.85 1.16
CA ARG A 91 22.29 -16.33 2.53
C ARG A 91 21.05 -17.08 3.04
N PRO A 92 21.17 -17.99 4.01
CA PRO A 92 20.03 -18.78 4.52
C PRO A 92 18.83 -17.96 5.01
N GLY A 93 19.07 -16.79 5.62
CA GLY A 93 18.02 -15.88 6.10
C GLY A 93 17.70 -14.71 5.18
N ALA A 94 18.21 -14.71 3.94
CA ALA A 94 18.05 -13.59 3.00
C ALA A 94 17.53 -14.08 1.65
N VAL A 95 16.31 -13.67 1.28
CA VAL A 95 15.73 -13.89 -0.04
C VAL A 95 15.72 -12.54 -0.78
N HIS A 96 16.15 -12.55 -2.01
CA HIS A 96 16.22 -11.36 -2.84
C HIS A 96 15.46 -11.59 -4.15
N VAL A 97 14.63 -10.62 -4.53
CA VAL A 97 13.87 -10.67 -5.78
C VAL A 97 14.12 -9.39 -6.60
N ASP A 98 14.51 -9.60 -7.82
CA ASP A 98 14.57 -8.55 -8.82
C ASP A 98 13.26 -8.55 -9.61
N ALA A 99 12.44 -7.52 -9.47
CA ALA A 99 11.16 -7.41 -10.15
C ALA A 99 11.27 -7.07 -11.65
N ALA A 100 12.48 -6.79 -12.14
CA ALA A 100 12.76 -6.44 -13.54
C ALA A 100 11.85 -5.31 -14.06
N HIS A 101 11.53 -4.33 -13.20
CA HIS A 101 10.60 -3.22 -13.45
C HIS A 101 9.13 -3.63 -13.69
N GLY A 102 8.74 -4.84 -13.27
CA GLY A 102 7.34 -5.27 -13.17
C GLY A 102 6.66 -4.75 -11.91
N PHE A 103 5.43 -5.19 -11.69
CA PHE A 103 4.71 -4.90 -10.44
C PHE A 103 5.36 -5.60 -9.24
N ALA A 104 5.43 -4.91 -8.12
CA ALA A 104 5.95 -5.45 -6.87
C ALA A 104 5.18 -6.69 -6.38
N HIS A 105 3.86 -6.73 -6.63
CA HIS A 105 2.98 -7.83 -6.21
C HIS A 105 3.46 -9.19 -6.76
N ALA A 106 3.71 -9.27 -8.06
CA ALA A 106 4.22 -10.49 -8.69
C ALA A 106 5.62 -10.87 -8.20
N ALA A 107 6.48 -9.88 -7.91
CA ALA A 107 7.82 -10.12 -7.38
C ALA A 107 7.78 -10.63 -5.93
N ILE A 108 6.91 -10.06 -5.09
CA ILE A 108 6.70 -10.51 -3.71
C ILE A 108 6.20 -11.97 -3.71
N ASP A 109 5.22 -12.29 -4.56
CA ASP A 109 4.69 -13.65 -4.65
C ASP A 109 5.74 -14.65 -5.13
N ALA A 110 6.60 -14.27 -6.07
CA ALA A 110 7.69 -15.13 -6.56
C ALA A 110 8.67 -15.52 -5.44
N GLY A 111 9.02 -14.59 -4.54
CA GLY A 111 9.94 -14.85 -3.43
C GLY A 111 9.29 -15.44 -2.18
N TRP A 112 7.95 -15.46 -2.11
CA TRP A 112 7.25 -15.73 -0.85
C TRP A 112 7.49 -17.11 -0.27
N ARG A 113 7.50 -18.16 -1.12
CA ARG A 113 7.73 -19.54 -0.69
C ARG A 113 9.10 -19.71 -0.05
N ASP A 114 10.14 -19.19 -0.68
CA ASP A 114 11.50 -19.31 -0.22
C ASP A 114 11.72 -18.47 1.06
N PHE A 115 11.03 -17.34 1.18
CA PHE A 115 11.01 -16.50 2.36
C PHE A 115 10.34 -17.20 3.56
N ASP A 116 9.14 -17.78 3.40
CA ASP A 116 8.48 -18.54 4.47
C ASP A 116 9.34 -19.74 4.92
N ALA A 117 9.91 -20.47 3.99
CA ALA A 117 10.81 -21.57 4.29
C ALA A 117 12.07 -21.13 5.09
N ALA A 118 12.64 -19.98 4.72
CA ALA A 118 13.79 -19.41 5.41
C ALA A 118 13.43 -18.98 6.85
N ILE A 119 12.24 -18.36 7.07
CA ILE A 119 11.79 -17.99 8.42
C ILE A 119 11.65 -19.24 9.29
N ARG A 120 11.02 -20.29 8.76
CA ARG A 120 10.82 -21.54 9.51
C ARG A 120 12.11 -22.25 9.85
N ALA A 121 13.10 -22.16 8.97
CA ALA A 121 14.42 -22.80 9.19
C ALA A 121 15.31 -22.00 10.14
N GLN A 122 15.22 -20.66 10.15
CA GLN A 122 16.16 -19.76 10.86
C GLN A 122 15.52 -19.03 12.04
N GLY A 123 14.19 -19.11 12.24
CA GLY A 123 13.44 -18.34 13.22
C GLY A 123 13.18 -16.90 12.80
N ILE A 124 13.99 -16.34 11.90
CA ILE A 124 13.87 -15.01 11.32
C ILE A 124 14.50 -15.00 9.92
N ALA A 125 13.86 -14.33 8.98
CA ALA A 125 14.43 -14.10 7.64
C ALA A 125 13.93 -12.77 7.06
N ALA A 126 14.58 -12.35 5.98
CA ALA A 126 14.20 -11.16 5.22
C ALA A 126 13.98 -11.48 3.74
N LEU A 127 12.99 -10.80 3.13
CA LEU A 127 12.75 -10.76 1.70
C LEU A 127 12.96 -9.32 1.22
N ALA A 128 13.90 -9.10 0.31
CA ALA A 128 14.17 -7.83 -0.34
C ALA A 128 13.72 -7.86 -1.80
N VAL A 129 12.94 -6.86 -2.22
CA VAL A 129 12.50 -6.69 -3.61
C VAL A 129 13.05 -5.38 -4.14
N ARG A 130 13.63 -5.41 -5.34
CA ARG A 130 14.17 -4.22 -6.00
C ARG A 130 13.63 -4.05 -7.41
N ARG A 131 13.91 -2.87 -8.00
CA ARG A 131 13.50 -2.51 -9.37
C ARG A 131 12.03 -2.82 -9.62
N SER A 132 11.20 -2.42 -8.65
CA SER A 132 9.77 -2.70 -8.64
C SER A 132 8.93 -1.42 -8.78
N TYR A 133 7.67 -1.57 -8.56
CA TYR A 133 6.65 -0.54 -8.51
C TYR A 133 6.02 -0.50 -7.10
N ASN A 134 4.92 0.26 -6.87
CA ASN A 134 4.21 0.18 -5.59
C ASN A 134 3.64 -1.23 -5.33
N CYS A 135 3.50 -1.59 -4.07
CA CYS A 135 3.04 -2.91 -3.65
C CYS A 135 1.59 -2.92 -3.13
N GLY A 136 0.80 -1.89 -3.45
CA GLY A 136 -0.56 -1.76 -2.95
C GLY A 136 -0.61 -1.46 -1.44
N VAL A 137 -1.48 -2.13 -0.71
CA VAL A 137 -1.64 -1.96 0.74
C VAL A 137 -0.59 -2.77 1.49
N LEU A 138 0.38 -2.09 2.08
CA LEU A 138 1.52 -2.74 2.74
C LEU A 138 1.10 -3.67 3.88
N GLY A 139 0.05 -3.28 4.63
CA GLY A 139 -0.50 -4.08 5.72
C GLY A 139 -1.01 -5.47 5.29
N HIS A 140 -1.40 -5.67 4.02
CA HIS A 140 -1.82 -6.99 3.53
C HIS A 140 -0.66 -7.98 3.49
N HIS A 141 0.55 -7.53 3.18
CA HIS A 141 1.74 -8.38 3.20
C HIS A 141 2.15 -8.74 4.63
N ALA A 142 2.04 -7.80 5.58
CA ALA A 142 2.26 -8.10 7.00
C ALA A 142 1.18 -9.07 7.54
N GLU A 143 -0.09 -8.86 7.19
CA GLU A 143 -1.21 -9.74 7.55
C GLU A 143 -1.01 -11.16 6.99
N ARG A 144 -0.49 -11.30 5.76
CA ARG A 144 -0.16 -12.60 5.16
C ARG A 144 0.84 -13.41 6.00
N LEU A 145 1.85 -12.74 6.61
CA LEU A 145 2.76 -13.38 7.57
C LEU A 145 2.02 -13.78 8.86
N ALA A 146 1.16 -12.90 9.38
CA ALA A 146 0.41 -13.18 10.61
C ALA A 146 -0.56 -14.37 10.44
N VAL A 147 -1.24 -14.47 9.31
CA VAL A 147 -2.09 -15.63 8.95
C VAL A 147 -1.30 -16.94 8.94
N SER A 148 0.00 -16.90 8.61
CA SER A 148 0.92 -18.04 8.65
C SER A 148 1.53 -18.29 10.05
N GLY A 149 1.09 -17.56 11.08
CA GLY A 149 1.56 -17.69 12.47
C GLY A 149 2.85 -16.91 12.78
N LEU A 150 3.27 -16.02 11.90
CA LEU A 150 4.52 -15.27 12.00
C LEU A 150 4.26 -13.80 12.35
N VAL A 151 5.19 -13.15 13.04
CA VAL A 151 5.19 -11.68 13.15
C VAL A 151 5.82 -11.11 11.88
N GLY A 152 5.10 -10.20 11.22
CA GLY A 152 5.54 -9.58 9.97
C GLY A 152 5.84 -8.10 10.14
N LEU A 153 7.06 -7.66 9.74
CA LEU A 153 7.39 -6.25 9.51
C LEU A 153 7.61 -6.03 8.02
N CYS A 154 6.99 -4.96 7.49
CA CYS A 154 7.06 -4.66 6.07
C CYS A 154 7.38 -3.18 5.86
N PHE A 155 8.21 -2.91 4.85
CA PHE A 155 8.67 -1.57 4.48
C PHE A 155 8.59 -1.41 2.97
N THR A 156 8.14 -0.24 2.49
CA THR A 156 8.22 0.12 1.07
C THR A 156 8.52 1.59 0.93
N ASN A 157 9.44 1.95 0.04
CA ASN A 157 9.68 3.35 -0.25
C ASN A 157 8.81 3.84 -1.42
N ALA A 158 8.75 5.14 -1.56
CA ALA A 158 7.99 5.83 -2.61
C ALA A 158 8.80 7.02 -3.15
N PRO A 159 8.45 7.57 -4.33
CA PRO A 159 9.07 8.78 -4.84
C PRO A 159 9.02 9.93 -3.83
N ALA A 160 10.09 10.74 -3.78
CA ALA A 160 10.27 11.81 -2.81
C ALA A 160 9.05 12.75 -2.75
N SER A 161 8.58 13.00 -1.54
CA SER A 161 7.44 13.87 -1.24
C SER A 161 7.53 14.51 0.14
N ILE A 162 8.42 14.05 1.02
CA ILE A 162 8.61 14.58 2.38
C ILE A 162 9.99 15.23 2.47
N ALA A 163 10.02 16.48 2.92
CA ALA A 163 11.24 17.20 3.24
C ALA A 163 11.78 16.81 4.64
N PRO A 164 13.11 16.86 4.85
CA PRO A 164 13.68 16.71 6.18
C PRO A 164 13.22 17.84 7.10
N THR A 165 13.16 17.59 8.40
CA THR A 165 12.81 18.62 9.38
C THR A 165 13.81 19.80 9.29
N GLY A 166 13.27 20.99 9.08
CA GLY A 166 14.06 22.21 8.86
C GLY A 166 14.49 22.45 7.39
N GLY A 167 14.21 21.51 6.49
CA GLY A 167 14.38 21.65 5.05
C GLY A 167 13.05 21.83 4.32
N ALA A 168 13.11 22.16 3.01
CA ALA A 168 11.94 22.34 2.18
C ALA A 168 11.89 21.38 0.97
N THR A 169 13.06 20.84 0.57
CA THR A 169 13.15 19.95 -0.59
C THR A 169 12.85 18.50 -0.20
N PRO A 170 11.90 17.83 -0.85
CA PRO A 170 11.63 16.41 -0.60
C PRO A 170 12.84 15.51 -0.87
N VAL A 171 13.12 14.57 0.04
CA VAL A 171 14.22 13.60 -0.11
C VAL A 171 13.77 12.15 0.07
N ILE A 172 12.67 11.91 0.82
CA ILE A 172 12.06 10.60 1.00
C ILE A 172 10.60 10.63 0.57
N GLY A 173 10.04 9.46 0.27
CA GLY A 173 8.62 9.31 -0.01
C GLY A 173 7.75 9.32 1.24
N THR A 174 6.47 8.96 1.09
CA THR A 174 5.57 8.72 2.21
C THR A 174 5.98 7.51 3.05
N ASN A 175 6.82 6.68 2.52
CA ASN A 175 7.58 5.61 3.15
C ASN A 175 6.78 4.85 4.23
N PRO A 176 5.76 4.09 3.83
CA PRO A 176 4.95 3.36 4.80
C PRO A 176 5.71 2.16 5.38
N PHE A 177 5.34 1.84 6.61
CA PHE A 177 5.72 0.60 7.27
C PHE A 177 4.48 -0.08 7.85
N ALA A 178 4.54 -1.41 7.94
CA ALA A 178 3.47 -2.21 8.53
C ALA A 178 4.04 -3.26 9.46
N LEU A 179 3.25 -3.58 10.49
CA LEU A 179 3.49 -4.70 11.39
C LEU A 179 2.19 -5.47 11.58
N ALA A 180 2.23 -6.78 11.51
CA ALA A 180 1.12 -7.64 11.91
C ALA A 180 1.58 -8.72 12.87
N VAL A 181 0.68 -9.09 13.78
CA VAL A 181 0.89 -10.08 14.83
C VAL A 181 -0.15 -11.18 14.68
N PRO A 182 0.24 -12.47 14.71
CA PRO A 182 -0.69 -13.58 14.60
C PRO A 182 -1.64 -13.66 15.80
N ASP A 183 -2.87 -14.12 15.56
CA ASP A 183 -3.86 -14.36 16.61
C ASP A 183 -3.83 -15.79 17.17
N GLY A 184 -3.03 -16.67 16.56
CA GLY A 184 -2.92 -18.09 16.91
C GLY A 184 -4.01 -18.97 16.31
N THR A 185 -4.97 -18.42 15.54
CA THR A 185 -6.10 -19.14 14.92
C THR A 185 -6.10 -19.07 13.40
N GLY A 186 -5.04 -18.53 12.80
CA GLY A 186 -4.91 -18.34 11.35
C GLY A 186 -5.36 -16.96 10.88
N GLY A 187 -5.40 -15.98 11.78
CA GLY A 187 -5.68 -14.58 11.51
C GLY A 187 -4.60 -13.64 12.05
N ALA A 188 -4.86 -12.34 11.92
CA ALA A 188 -4.05 -11.30 12.52
C ALA A 188 -4.76 -10.68 13.73
N ARG A 189 -4.11 -10.67 14.89
CA ARG A 189 -4.59 -10.07 16.14
C ARG A 189 -4.65 -8.55 16.04
N LEU A 190 -3.66 -7.96 15.40
CA LEU A 190 -3.61 -6.54 15.05
C LEU A 190 -2.75 -6.33 13.80
N VAL A 191 -3.06 -5.24 13.08
CA VAL A 191 -2.29 -4.80 11.93
C VAL A 191 -2.06 -3.29 12.05
N ILE A 192 -0.81 -2.91 12.24
CA ILE A 192 -0.35 -1.52 12.10
C ILE A 192 0.04 -1.34 10.64
N ASP A 193 -0.47 -0.29 9.99
CA ASP A 193 -0.09 0.08 8.63
C ASP A 193 -0.24 1.58 8.49
N GLN A 194 0.89 2.27 8.42
CA GLN A 194 0.94 3.72 8.43
C GLN A 194 2.11 4.25 7.62
N SER A 195 1.96 5.48 7.11
CA SER A 195 3.04 6.20 6.42
C SER A 195 3.82 7.09 7.38
N ALA A 196 5.00 7.53 6.95
CA ALA A 196 5.80 8.52 7.68
C ALA A 196 5.25 9.96 7.55
N SER A 197 4.32 10.21 6.61
CA SER A 197 3.71 11.53 6.40
C SER A 197 2.62 11.84 7.43
N ALA A 198 2.41 13.12 7.70
CA ALA A 198 1.34 13.59 8.59
C ALA A 198 -0.05 13.19 8.10
N ILE A 199 -0.23 13.11 6.77
CA ILE A 199 -1.47 12.70 6.11
C ILE A 199 -1.14 11.93 4.82
N ALA A 200 -2.09 11.14 4.32
CA ALA A 200 -1.95 10.50 3.02
C ALA A 200 -1.94 11.53 1.87
N LYS A 201 -1.05 11.38 0.88
CA LYS A 201 -0.98 12.29 -0.28
C LYS A 201 -2.31 12.34 -1.04
N SER A 202 -3.05 11.23 -1.08
CA SER A 202 -4.38 11.17 -1.69
C SER A 202 -5.40 12.10 -1.03
N GLU A 203 -5.27 12.39 0.25
CA GLU A 203 -6.14 13.35 0.96
C GLU A 203 -5.87 14.78 0.50
N ILE A 204 -4.60 15.17 0.34
CA ILE A 204 -4.25 16.50 -0.20
C ILE A 204 -4.78 16.64 -1.63
N ILE A 205 -4.64 15.60 -2.47
CA ILE A 205 -5.17 15.59 -3.83
C ILE A 205 -6.71 15.74 -3.83
N LEU A 206 -7.40 15.07 -2.91
CA LEU A 206 -8.85 15.16 -2.78
C LEU A 206 -9.28 16.58 -2.41
N ARG A 207 -8.64 17.18 -1.40
CA ARG A 207 -8.91 18.57 -0.98
C ARG A 207 -8.66 19.58 -2.09
N ALA A 208 -7.56 19.42 -2.83
CA ALA A 208 -7.27 20.28 -3.98
C ALA A 208 -8.39 20.21 -5.05
N ARG A 209 -8.87 19.00 -5.39
CA ARG A 209 -9.98 18.83 -6.34
C ARG A 209 -11.31 19.40 -5.86
N GLN A 210 -11.52 19.49 -4.57
CA GLN A 210 -12.73 20.04 -3.94
C GLN A 210 -12.61 21.53 -3.66
N GLY A 211 -11.42 22.12 -3.86
CA GLY A 211 -11.15 23.51 -3.47
C GLY A 211 -11.18 23.72 -1.96
N GLU A 212 -10.92 22.65 -1.18
CA GLU A 212 -10.94 22.69 0.26
C GLU A 212 -9.54 22.91 0.84
N PRO A 213 -9.41 23.63 1.95
CA PRO A 213 -8.13 23.82 2.63
C PRO A 213 -7.66 22.53 3.28
N ILE A 214 -6.33 22.41 3.45
CA ILE A 214 -5.69 21.36 4.25
C ILE A 214 -5.44 21.86 5.68
N GLU A 215 -5.20 20.90 6.59
CA GLU A 215 -4.90 21.24 7.98
C GLU A 215 -3.46 21.75 8.14
N PRO A 216 -3.21 22.65 9.13
CA PRO A 216 -1.87 23.08 9.48
C PRO A 216 -0.96 21.88 9.82
N GLY A 217 0.29 21.92 9.36
CA GLY A 217 1.26 20.86 9.64
C GLY A 217 1.20 19.66 8.69
N TRP A 218 0.41 19.73 7.61
CA TRP A 218 0.39 18.69 6.59
C TRP A 218 1.42 18.90 5.48
N ALA A 219 1.68 20.16 5.10
CA ALA A 219 2.57 20.45 3.96
C ALA A 219 3.20 21.85 4.05
N LEU A 220 4.25 22.00 3.23
CA LEU A 220 4.86 23.27 2.86
C LEU A 220 4.51 23.57 1.39
N ASP A 221 4.49 24.85 1.02
CA ASP A 221 4.43 25.29 -0.36
C ASP A 221 5.78 25.17 -1.09
N ALA A 222 5.85 25.56 -2.36
CA ALA A 222 7.06 25.53 -3.16
C ALA A 222 8.19 26.45 -2.64
N ALA A 223 7.87 27.46 -1.82
CA ALA A 223 8.82 28.34 -1.14
C ALA A 223 9.26 27.78 0.22
N GLY A 224 8.78 26.59 0.61
CA GLY A 224 9.09 25.95 1.90
C GLY A 224 8.35 26.57 3.09
N GLN A 225 7.28 27.34 2.86
CA GLN A 225 6.46 27.92 3.92
C GLN A 225 5.26 27.04 4.24
N PRO A 226 4.87 26.92 5.53
CA PRO A 226 3.65 26.21 5.91
C PRO A 226 2.44 26.72 5.14
N THR A 227 1.65 25.81 4.55
CA THR A 227 0.46 26.20 3.78
C THR A 227 -0.79 25.45 4.25
N LYS A 228 -1.95 26.10 4.03
CA LYS A 228 -3.29 25.49 4.11
C LYS A 228 -3.93 25.36 2.72
N ASP A 229 -3.28 25.85 1.68
CA ASP A 229 -3.73 25.73 0.30
C ASP A 229 -3.29 24.35 -0.23
N ALA A 230 -4.27 23.53 -0.61
CA ALA A 230 -4.02 22.17 -1.09
C ALA A 230 -3.28 22.15 -2.44
N GLU A 231 -3.52 23.10 -3.34
CA GLU A 231 -2.79 23.21 -4.62
C GLU A 231 -1.33 23.63 -4.38
N ALA A 232 -1.10 24.62 -3.52
CA ALA A 232 0.25 25.03 -3.13
C ALA A 232 1.03 23.87 -2.44
N ALA A 233 0.34 23.05 -1.65
CA ALA A 233 0.91 21.85 -1.00
C ALA A 233 1.34 20.78 -2.02
N LEU A 234 0.58 20.60 -3.12
CA LEU A 234 0.94 19.66 -4.18
C LEU A 234 2.17 20.12 -4.99
N ALA A 235 2.41 21.42 -5.05
CA ALA A 235 3.59 22.01 -5.69
C ALA A 235 4.83 22.04 -4.76
N GLY A 236 4.64 21.83 -3.47
CA GLY A 236 5.68 21.86 -2.45
C GLY A 236 6.03 20.49 -1.89
N SER A 237 6.07 20.37 -0.56
CA SER A 237 6.44 19.13 0.14
C SER A 237 5.50 18.80 1.27
N MET A 238 5.29 17.52 1.50
CA MET A 238 4.56 17.01 2.66
C MET A 238 5.43 17.11 3.92
N LEU A 239 4.77 17.19 5.07
CA LEU A 239 5.43 17.13 6.37
C LEU A 239 5.34 15.72 6.98
N PRO A 240 6.37 15.30 7.74
CA PRO A 240 6.36 14.03 8.44
C PRO A 240 5.43 14.06 9.67
N ALA A 241 4.84 12.93 10.02
CA ALA A 241 4.02 12.77 11.20
C ALA A 241 4.83 13.00 12.48
N GLY A 242 4.45 13.99 13.31
CA GLY A 242 5.19 14.31 14.54
C GLY A 242 6.60 14.86 14.30
N GLY A 243 6.82 15.54 13.18
CA GLY A 243 8.07 16.25 12.88
C GLY A 243 9.28 15.32 12.73
N GLN A 244 10.37 15.64 13.44
CA GLN A 244 11.63 14.89 13.32
C GLN A 244 11.50 13.38 13.62
N LYS A 245 10.62 12.99 14.54
CA LYS A 245 10.41 11.57 14.87
C LYS A 245 9.82 10.81 13.69
N GLY A 246 8.82 11.37 13.01
CA GLY A 246 8.25 10.78 11.80
C GLY A 246 9.21 10.80 10.62
N PHE A 247 10.03 11.86 10.48
CA PHE A 247 11.09 11.87 9.48
C PHE A 247 12.09 10.73 9.71
N GLY A 248 12.51 10.51 10.97
CA GLY A 248 13.38 9.39 11.35
C GLY A 248 12.79 8.03 10.99
N MET A 249 11.48 7.84 11.21
CA MET A 249 10.77 6.62 10.78
C MET A 249 10.77 6.46 9.26
N GLY A 250 10.48 7.54 8.51
CA GLY A 250 10.53 7.53 7.04
C GLY A 250 11.93 7.26 6.49
N LEU A 251 12.97 7.77 7.15
CA LEU A 251 14.36 7.50 6.79
C LEU A 251 14.74 6.04 7.06
N MET A 252 14.26 5.45 8.16
CA MET A 252 14.43 4.02 8.43
C MET A 252 13.81 3.18 7.30
N VAL A 253 12.60 3.52 6.86
CA VAL A 253 11.96 2.83 5.73
C VAL A 253 12.79 2.99 4.45
N GLU A 254 13.31 4.18 4.17
CA GLU A 254 14.18 4.42 3.01
C GLU A 254 15.41 3.52 3.01
N ILE A 255 16.05 3.36 4.19
CA ILE A 255 17.22 2.50 4.35
C ILE A 255 16.86 1.03 4.06
N PHE A 256 15.76 0.52 4.64
CA PHE A 256 15.35 -0.87 4.42
C PHE A 256 14.85 -1.10 3.00
N ALA A 257 13.89 -0.30 2.54
CA ALA A 257 13.17 -0.55 1.31
C ALA A 257 13.94 -0.13 0.06
N ALA A 258 14.84 0.85 0.13
CA ALA A 258 15.64 1.28 -1.01
C ALA A 258 17.10 0.83 -0.88
N ALA A 259 17.84 1.32 0.11
CA ALA A 259 19.28 1.08 0.18
C ALA A 259 19.63 -0.40 0.38
N LEU A 260 18.96 -1.12 1.32
CA LEU A 260 19.21 -2.54 1.57
C LEU A 260 18.65 -3.45 0.48
N SER A 261 17.53 -3.11 -0.13
CA SER A 261 16.96 -3.89 -1.23
C SER A 261 17.70 -3.71 -2.55
N GLY A 262 18.45 -2.59 -2.71
CA GLY A 262 19.06 -2.18 -3.97
C GLY A 262 18.03 -1.57 -4.95
N GLY A 263 16.93 -1.02 -4.44
CA GLY A 263 15.98 -0.21 -5.18
C GLY A 263 16.44 1.26 -5.28
N ASN A 264 15.77 2.05 -6.13
CA ASN A 264 16.00 3.49 -6.22
C ASN A 264 15.61 4.18 -4.91
N LEU A 265 16.42 5.12 -4.47
CA LEU A 265 16.05 6.05 -3.42
C LEU A 265 14.84 6.89 -3.87
N GLY A 266 14.02 7.37 -2.93
CA GLY A 266 12.87 8.21 -3.25
C GLY A 266 13.21 9.42 -4.13
N LEU A 267 14.39 10.01 -3.93
CA LEU A 267 14.89 11.13 -4.74
C LEU A 267 15.26 10.75 -6.19
N GLU A 268 15.48 9.46 -6.47
CA GLU A 268 15.83 8.90 -7.78
C GLU A 268 14.60 8.30 -8.49
N ALA A 269 13.58 7.95 -7.71
CA ALA A 269 12.40 7.27 -8.20
C ALA A 269 11.50 8.22 -9.01
N SER A 270 11.07 7.80 -10.20
CA SER A 270 10.08 8.56 -10.98
C SER A 270 8.71 8.58 -10.28
N PRO A 271 7.89 9.64 -10.46
CA PRO A 271 6.60 9.77 -9.77
C PRO A 271 5.63 8.62 -10.07
N PHE A 272 4.84 8.21 -9.08
CA PHE A 272 3.70 7.28 -9.26
C PHE A 272 2.46 7.93 -9.90
N SER A 273 2.56 9.17 -10.38
CA SER A 273 1.48 9.89 -11.04
C SER A 273 1.88 10.31 -12.44
N GLY A 274 0.94 10.22 -13.39
CA GLY A 274 1.10 10.63 -14.78
C GLY A 274 2.14 9.82 -15.56
N PRO A 275 2.22 10.03 -16.87
CA PRO A 275 3.00 9.18 -17.77
C PRO A 275 4.50 9.51 -17.82
N LYS A 276 4.95 10.64 -17.28
CA LYS A 276 6.35 11.10 -17.39
C LYS A 276 7.31 10.31 -16.50
N GLY A 277 8.52 10.12 -16.98
CA GLY A 277 9.59 9.35 -16.34
C GLY A 277 9.53 7.87 -16.68
N GLY A 278 10.62 7.16 -16.45
CA GLY A 278 10.73 5.70 -16.62
C GLY A 278 10.18 4.94 -15.43
N PRO A 279 10.50 3.64 -15.32
CA PRO A 279 10.15 2.84 -14.16
C PRO A 279 10.65 3.48 -12.87
N PRO A 280 9.80 3.57 -11.81
CA PRO A 280 10.21 4.13 -10.52
C PRO A 280 11.36 3.35 -9.87
N GLY A 281 11.42 2.05 -10.06
CA GLY A 281 12.48 1.21 -9.55
C GLY A 281 12.54 1.15 -8.03
N THR A 282 11.45 1.43 -7.33
CA THR A 282 11.34 1.39 -5.87
C THR A 282 11.59 -0.01 -5.31
N GLY A 283 11.77 -0.11 -4.01
CA GLY A 283 12.00 -1.36 -3.33
C GLY A 283 11.02 -1.65 -2.21
N GLN A 284 11.01 -2.90 -1.78
CA GLN A 284 10.31 -3.38 -0.58
C GLN A 284 11.25 -4.25 0.25
N PHE A 285 11.00 -4.25 1.55
CA PHE A 285 11.75 -5.09 2.47
C PHE A 285 10.79 -5.67 3.52
N PHE A 286 10.82 -6.98 3.67
CA PHE A 286 9.97 -7.72 4.59
C PHE A 286 10.83 -8.49 5.57
N ILE A 287 10.44 -8.50 6.84
CA ILE A 287 11.04 -9.32 7.88
C ILE A 287 9.93 -10.20 8.45
N GLY A 288 10.13 -11.50 8.40
CA GLY A 288 9.27 -12.49 9.06
C GLY A 288 9.98 -13.09 10.25
N ILE A 289 9.25 -13.21 11.36
CA ILE A 289 9.79 -13.71 12.64
C ILE A 289 8.87 -14.81 13.14
N ASP A 290 9.43 -15.98 13.44
CA ASP A 290 8.73 -17.04 14.15
C ASP A 290 8.76 -16.70 15.65
N PRO A 291 7.64 -16.35 16.29
CA PRO A 291 7.64 -16.01 17.70
C PRO A 291 8.06 -17.21 18.59
N ALA A 292 7.83 -18.44 18.14
CA ALA A 292 8.20 -19.63 18.88
C ALA A 292 9.72 -19.78 19.02
N ALA A 293 10.50 -19.27 18.07
CA ALA A 293 11.96 -19.29 18.11
C ALA A 293 12.55 -18.39 19.21
N PHE A 294 11.77 -17.40 19.72
CA PHE A 294 12.25 -16.41 20.69
C PHE A 294 11.61 -16.56 22.07
N SER A 295 10.29 -16.63 22.16
CA SER A 295 9.56 -16.64 23.44
C SER A 295 8.71 -17.91 23.66
N GLY A 296 8.78 -18.86 22.75
CA GLY A 296 7.99 -20.09 22.84
C GLY A 296 6.49 -19.79 22.94
N THR A 297 5.80 -20.43 23.88
CA THR A 297 4.35 -20.21 24.12
C THR A 297 4.03 -18.88 24.78
N GLY A 298 5.01 -18.23 25.42
CA GLY A 298 4.79 -16.97 26.17
C GLY A 298 4.43 -15.77 25.31
N PHE A 299 4.66 -15.82 23.98
CA PHE A 299 4.31 -14.76 23.07
C PHE A 299 2.79 -14.49 23.04
N ALA A 300 1.99 -15.53 22.84
CA ALA A 300 0.54 -15.42 22.76
C ALA A 300 -0.05 -14.84 24.04
N GLU A 301 0.36 -15.34 25.21
CA GLU A 301 -0.08 -14.87 26.53
C GLU A 301 0.28 -13.38 26.76
N SER A 302 1.48 -12.95 26.34
CA SER A 302 1.90 -11.57 26.45
C SER A 302 1.10 -10.66 25.55
N MET A 303 0.79 -11.11 24.33
CA MET A 303 -0.09 -10.37 23.43
C MET A 303 -1.52 -10.30 23.93
N ASP A 304 -2.05 -11.37 24.57
CA ASP A 304 -3.38 -11.35 25.18
C ASP A 304 -3.48 -10.30 26.29
N ARG A 305 -2.50 -10.25 27.20
CA ARG A 305 -2.44 -9.23 28.27
C ARG A 305 -2.38 -7.81 27.70
N LEU A 306 -1.56 -7.59 26.66
CA LEU A 306 -1.45 -6.26 26.03
C LEU A 306 -2.75 -5.84 25.35
N VAL A 307 -3.37 -6.72 24.58
CA VAL A 307 -4.65 -6.47 23.90
C VAL A 307 -5.74 -6.19 24.91
N GLN A 308 -5.84 -7.00 25.97
CA GLN A 308 -6.81 -6.80 27.06
C GLN A 308 -6.64 -5.43 27.74
N ALA A 309 -5.39 -5.04 28.04
CA ALA A 309 -5.11 -3.75 28.67
C ALA A 309 -5.50 -2.55 27.78
N ILE A 310 -5.42 -2.70 26.46
CA ILE A 310 -5.86 -1.68 25.51
C ILE A 310 -7.40 -1.65 25.43
N THR A 311 -8.01 -2.81 25.21
CA THR A 311 -9.45 -2.91 24.91
C THR A 311 -10.34 -2.75 26.16
N ALA A 312 -9.79 -2.88 27.36
CA ALA A 312 -10.48 -2.55 28.61
C ALA A 312 -10.74 -1.05 28.79
N GLN A 313 -10.11 -0.20 28.00
CA GLN A 313 -10.30 1.25 28.08
C GLN A 313 -11.45 1.68 27.14
N GLU A 314 -12.40 2.44 27.67
CA GLU A 314 -13.53 2.95 26.89
C GLU A 314 -13.06 3.76 25.67
N GLY A 315 -13.60 3.47 24.49
CA GLY A 315 -13.25 4.15 23.23
C GLY A 315 -11.92 3.72 22.61
N ALA A 316 -11.07 2.94 23.30
CA ALA A 316 -9.82 2.45 22.74
C ALA A 316 -10.06 1.38 21.66
N ARG A 317 -9.23 1.38 20.62
CA ARG A 317 -9.31 0.47 19.49
C ARG A 317 -7.95 -0.10 19.14
N LEU A 318 -7.90 -1.36 18.80
CA LEU A 318 -6.69 -1.96 18.21
C LEU A 318 -6.43 -1.41 16.80
N PRO A 319 -5.16 -1.24 16.42
CA PRO A 319 -4.80 -1.01 15.02
C PRO A 319 -5.39 -2.10 14.12
N GLY A 320 -5.99 -1.70 12.99
CA GLY A 320 -6.64 -2.62 12.06
C GLY A 320 -8.13 -2.88 12.32
N ALA A 321 -8.69 -2.53 13.49
CA ALA A 321 -10.09 -2.81 13.84
C ALA A 321 -11.10 -2.25 12.81
N ARG A 322 -10.85 -1.03 12.27
CA ARG A 322 -11.71 -0.44 11.23
C ARG A 322 -11.70 -1.25 9.92
N ARG A 323 -10.54 -1.80 9.54
CA ARG A 323 -10.42 -2.68 8.35
C ARG A 323 -11.21 -3.96 8.54
N ALA A 324 -11.12 -4.59 9.71
CA ALA A 324 -11.88 -5.80 10.03
C ALA A 324 -13.39 -5.57 9.94
N ALA A 325 -13.89 -4.45 10.47
CA ALA A 325 -15.31 -4.07 10.36
C ALA A 325 -15.74 -3.79 8.92
N ASN A 326 -14.91 -3.10 8.12
CA ASN A 326 -15.18 -2.88 6.69
C ASN A 326 -15.24 -4.21 5.93
N ARG A 327 -14.32 -5.13 6.19
CA ARG A 327 -14.25 -6.46 5.57
C ARG A 327 -15.56 -7.20 5.72
N GLN A 328 -16.06 -7.35 6.95
CA GLN A 328 -17.33 -8.00 7.22
C GLN A 328 -18.51 -7.36 6.47
N ARG A 329 -18.55 -6.03 6.47
CA ARG A 329 -19.62 -5.29 5.77
C ARG A 329 -19.52 -5.46 4.25
N ILE A 330 -18.34 -5.31 3.67
CA ILE A 330 -18.15 -5.34 2.22
C ILE A 330 -18.30 -6.76 1.66
N GLU A 331 -17.89 -7.78 2.40
CA GLU A 331 -18.14 -9.19 2.04
C GLU A 331 -19.64 -9.51 1.98
N ALA A 332 -20.46 -8.87 2.84
CA ALA A 332 -21.90 -9.05 2.84
C ALA A 332 -22.64 -8.19 1.80
N GLU A 333 -22.20 -6.93 1.59
CA GLU A 333 -22.93 -5.94 0.79
C GLU A 333 -22.38 -5.75 -0.63
N GLY A 334 -21.11 -6.14 -0.86
CA GLY A 334 -20.39 -5.83 -2.10
C GLY A 334 -19.74 -4.46 -2.09
N VAL A 335 -19.14 -4.11 -3.23
CA VAL A 335 -18.41 -2.87 -3.49
C VAL A 335 -19.23 -1.95 -4.38
N ARG A 336 -19.52 -0.74 -3.90
CA ARG A 336 -20.20 0.28 -4.70
C ARG A 336 -19.18 1.04 -5.54
N VAL A 337 -19.32 0.98 -6.86
CA VAL A 337 -18.49 1.66 -7.84
C VAL A 337 -19.32 2.72 -8.54
N ASP A 338 -18.89 3.98 -8.50
CA ASP A 338 -19.57 5.05 -9.20
C ASP A 338 -19.38 4.92 -10.73
N ALA A 339 -20.36 5.41 -11.47
CA ALA A 339 -20.40 5.25 -12.90
C ALA A 339 -19.19 5.89 -13.63
N ALA A 340 -18.67 7.01 -13.13
CA ALA A 340 -17.50 7.68 -13.72
C ALA A 340 -16.22 6.85 -13.55
N LEU A 341 -16.06 6.19 -12.40
CA LEU A 341 -14.94 5.25 -12.18
C LEU A 341 -15.08 4.02 -13.07
N MET A 342 -16.31 3.47 -13.20
CA MET A 342 -16.56 2.33 -14.07
C MET A 342 -16.22 2.65 -15.54
N GLU A 343 -16.60 3.81 -16.03
CA GLU A 343 -16.25 4.27 -17.39
C GLU A 343 -14.74 4.39 -17.57
N ARG A 344 -14.05 5.00 -16.60
CA ARG A 344 -12.58 5.10 -16.62
C ARG A 344 -11.88 3.75 -16.65
N ILE A 345 -12.38 2.75 -15.93
CA ILE A 345 -11.82 1.40 -15.92
C ILE A 345 -12.09 0.70 -17.26
N ASN A 346 -13.27 0.86 -17.83
CA ASN A 346 -13.63 0.22 -19.09
C ASN A 346 -12.87 0.81 -20.30
N THR A 347 -12.52 2.10 -20.24
CA THR A 347 -11.73 2.80 -21.28
C THR A 347 -10.21 2.70 -21.05
N ALA A 348 -9.80 2.22 -19.91
CA ALA A 348 -8.40 2.06 -19.51
C ALA A 348 -7.71 0.85 -20.14
#